data_b577851b440a6b14085bb3c4621aeecc
#
_entry.id   b577851b440a6b14085bb3c4621aeecc
#
_cell.length_a   1.000
_cell.length_b   1.000
_cell.length_c   1.000
_cell.angle_alpha   90.00
_cell.angle_beta   90.00
_cell.angle_gamma   90.00
#
_symmetry.space_group_name_H-M   'P 1'
#
loop_
_entity.id
_entity.type
_entity.pdbx_description
1 polymer ?
#
loop_
_entity_poly.entity_id
_entity_poly.type
_entity_poly.pdbx_seq_one_letter_code
_entity_poly.pdbx_strand_id
1 'polypeptide(L)'
;MEKTITKAVVLTAGQGKRMFPLTAAIPKALLPVGGKPAVQRAAEEAVKSGVKDICFVVGDDAVKNHFCRVKDAERLFGDVNFEFRVQNEPKGSGDALLCAKDFCDGKPFFALNCDDLFADDVCGDMLKSFAGSGVVAVKSASRSVCGRFGVAFTYPDGKLKYIEEKPPINKVPRYPQVLVGRYIFDGNIFYALKDARETEGELRLTDGVNILAKQNAVYCSFVLGERFDVGNKEDYFKAFKFFAENDFPS
;
A
#
# COMPACT_ATOMS: atom_id res chain seq x y z
N MET A 1 17.23 11.93 16.51
CA MET A 1 15.93 12.54 16.15
C MET A 1 15.07 11.45 15.54
N GLU A 2 13.90 11.24 16.10
CA GLU A 2 12.91 10.31 15.53
C GLU A 2 12.50 10.83 14.15
N LYS A 3 12.56 9.96 13.14
CA LYS A 3 12.16 10.35 11.77
C LYS A 3 10.64 10.39 11.72
N THR A 4 10.07 11.58 11.65
CA THR A 4 8.63 11.77 11.55
C THR A 4 8.24 11.92 10.09
N ILE A 5 7.32 11.08 9.61
CA ILE A 5 6.70 11.19 8.29
C ILE A 5 5.27 11.66 8.49
N THR A 6 4.95 12.82 7.93
CA THR A 6 3.64 13.46 8.10
C THR A 6 2.71 13.31 6.91
N LYS A 7 3.18 12.74 5.80
CA LYS A 7 2.42 12.56 4.57
C LYS A 7 2.21 11.11 4.23
N ALA A 8 1.02 10.78 3.70
CA ALA A 8 0.73 9.47 3.13
C ALA A 8 -0.01 9.60 1.79
N VAL A 9 0.28 8.67 0.89
CA VAL A 9 -0.47 8.46 -0.36
C VAL A 9 -1.16 7.11 -0.28
N VAL A 10 -2.48 7.07 -0.40
CA VAL A 10 -3.27 5.84 -0.40
C VAL A 10 -3.77 5.56 -1.81
N LEU A 11 -3.33 4.43 -2.38
CA LEU A 11 -3.67 4.03 -3.75
C LEU A 11 -5.01 3.29 -3.75
N THR A 12 -6.04 3.88 -4.37
CA THR A 12 -7.42 3.36 -4.35
C THR A 12 -8.04 3.18 -5.74
N ALA A 13 -7.35 3.58 -6.80
CA ALA A 13 -7.88 3.56 -8.17
C ALA A 13 -8.03 2.15 -8.80
N GLY A 14 -7.67 1.09 -8.09
CA GLY A 14 -7.74 -0.29 -8.59
C GLY A 14 -9.17 -0.77 -8.85
N GLN A 15 -9.44 -1.35 -10.02
CA GLN A 15 -10.77 -1.78 -10.49
C GLN A 15 -11.38 -2.95 -9.71
N GLY A 16 -10.61 -3.69 -8.90
CA GLY A 16 -11.13 -4.79 -8.09
C GLY A 16 -11.72 -5.99 -8.85
N LYS A 17 -11.31 -6.25 -10.09
CA LYS A 17 -11.88 -7.31 -10.97
C LYS A 17 -11.96 -8.69 -10.30
N ARG A 18 -11.00 -9.06 -9.47
CA ARG A 18 -10.96 -10.35 -8.75
C ARG A 18 -12.07 -10.49 -7.70
N MET A 19 -12.63 -9.36 -7.24
CA MET A 19 -13.70 -9.31 -6.24
C MET A 19 -15.11 -9.30 -6.84
N PHE A 20 -15.24 -9.30 -8.18
CA PHE A 20 -16.54 -9.37 -8.83
C PHE A 20 -17.35 -10.60 -8.32
N PRO A 21 -18.68 -10.49 -8.06
CA PRO A 21 -19.58 -9.36 -8.33
C PRO A 21 -19.64 -8.28 -7.24
N LEU A 22 -18.99 -8.43 -6.10
CA LEU A 22 -19.05 -7.42 -5.02
C LEU A 22 -18.65 -6.02 -5.50
N THR A 23 -17.62 -5.96 -6.33
CA THR A 23 -17.10 -4.70 -6.87
C THR A 23 -17.90 -4.14 -8.05
N ALA A 24 -18.97 -4.79 -8.47
CA ALA A 24 -19.96 -4.21 -9.37
C ALA A 24 -20.85 -3.17 -8.64
N ALA A 25 -21.08 -3.38 -7.34
CA ALA A 25 -21.94 -2.52 -6.53
C ALA A 25 -21.15 -1.51 -5.70
N ILE A 26 -19.95 -1.88 -5.23
CA ILE A 26 -19.16 -1.08 -4.29
C ILE A 26 -17.71 -1.06 -4.77
N PRO A 27 -17.06 0.11 -4.94
CA PRO A 27 -15.63 0.19 -5.24
C PRO A 27 -14.80 -0.61 -4.25
N LYS A 28 -13.77 -1.32 -4.71
CA LYS A 28 -12.94 -2.21 -3.89
C LYS A 28 -12.45 -1.55 -2.60
N ALA A 29 -12.00 -0.30 -2.70
CA ALA A 29 -11.50 0.46 -1.57
C ALA A 29 -12.57 0.70 -0.47
N LEU A 30 -13.84 0.70 -0.85
CA LEU A 30 -14.99 0.91 0.04
C LEU A 30 -15.63 -0.39 0.52
N LEU A 31 -15.13 -1.56 0.14
CA LEU A 31 -15.63 -2.82 0.68
C LEU A 31 -15.53 -2.80 2.21
N PRO A 32 -16.64 -3.09 2.93
CA PRO A 32 -16.63 -3.10 4.38
C PRO A 32 -15.78 -4.25 4.91
N VAL A 33 -14.95 -3.97 5.89
CA VAL A 33 -14.14 -4.97 6.60
C VAL A 33 -14.38 -4.76 8.08
N GLY A 34 -15.22 -5.59 8.71
CA GLY A 34 -15.80 -5.28 10.00
C GLY A 34 -16.71 -4.04 9.91
N GLY A 35 -16.58 -3.13 10.85
CA GLY A 35 -17.37 -1.89 10.94
C GLY A 35 -16.91 -0.74 10.02
N LYS A 36 -15.83 -0.91 9.25
CA LYS A 36 -15.20 0.18 8.46
C LYS A 36 -14.80 -0.26 7.07
N PRO A 37 -14.81 0.62 6.05
CA PRO A 37 -14.23 0.32 4.75
C PRO A 37 -12.72 0.08 4.80
N ALA A 38 -12.20 -0.74 3.87
CA ALA A 38 -10.78 -1.06 3.78
C ALA A 38 -9.88 0.19 3.69
N VAL A 39 -10.26 1.18 2.87
CA VAL A 39 -9.51 2.43 2.72
C VAL A 39 -9.46 3.25 4.01
N GLN A 40 -10.52 3.22 4.82
CA GLN A 40 -10.54 3.92 6.10
C GLN A 40 -9.54 3.30 7.08
N ARG A 41 -9.46 1.96 7.13
CA ARG A 41 -8.46 1.25 7.95
C ARG A 41 -7.03 1.60 7.57
N ALA A 42 -6.74 1.65 6.27
CA ALA A 42 -5.43 2.06 5.79
C ALA A 42 -5.10 3.53 6.16
N ALA A 43 -6.08 4.43 6.09
CA ALA A 43 -5.91 5.81 6.52
C ALA A 43 -5.68 5.93 8.04
N GLU A 44 -6.44 5.21 8.86
CA GLU A 44 -6.30 5.18 10.32
C GLU A 44 -4.92 4.63 10.74
N GLU A 45 -4.39 3.61 10.05
CA GLU A 45 -3.03 3.09 10.26
C GLU A 45 -1.97 4.18 10.03
N ALA A 46 -2.08 4.92 8.92
CA ALA A 46 -1.17 6.03 8.63
C ALA A 46 -1.25 7.13 9.70
N VAL A 47 -2.45 7.50 10.14
CA VAL A 47 -2.66 8.52 11.17
C VAL A 47 -2.06 8.10 12.51
N LYS A 48 -2.21 6.85 12.92
CA LYS A 48 -1.56 6.30 14.12
C LYS A 48 -0.04 6.45 14.09
N SER A 49 0.57 6.39 12.91
CA SER A 49 2.01 6.57 12.70
C SER A 49 2.45 8.04 12.59
N GLY A 50 1.54 9.00 12.85
CA GLY A 50 1.85 10.44 12.92
C GLY A 50 1.57 11.22 11.63
N VAL A 51 0.92 10.61 10.64
CA VAL A 51 0.53 11.29 9.38
C VAL A 51 -0.52 12.37 9.66
N LYS A 52 -0.35 13.52 9.03
CA LYS A 52 -1.24 14.70 9.12
C LYS A 52 -1.90 15.05 7.79
N ASP A 53 -1.29 14.66 6.68
CA ASP A 53 -1.78 14.94 5.34
C ASP A 53 -1.88 13.64 4.56
N ILE A 54 -3.06 13.29 4.05
CA ILE A 54 -3.30 12.08 3.27
C ILE A 54 -3.81 12.45 1.87
N CYS A 55 -3.13 11.97 0.85
CA CYS A 55 -3.60 12.04 -0.54
C CYS A 55 -4.16 10.68 -0.97
N PHE A 56 -5.42 10.64 -1.36
CA PHE A 56 -6.04 9.48 -1.98
C PHE A 56 -5.93 9.58 -3.50
N VAL A 57 -5.33 8.57 -4.14
CA VAL A 57 -5.36 8.46 -5.59
C VAL A 57 -6.56 7.61 -5.96
N VAL A 58 -7.55 8.23 -6.60
CA VAL A 58 -8.88 7.67 -6.84
C VAL A 58 -9.15 7.45 -8.32
N GLY A 59 -10.02 6.50 -8.66
CA GLY A 59 -10.55 6.33 -10.01
C GLY A 59 -11.89 7.06 -10.22
N ASP A 60 -12.59 7.39 -9.12
CA ASP A 60 -13.89 8.06 -9.09
C ASP A 60 -14.09 8.82 -7.78
N ASP A 61 -15.24 9.50 -7.63
CA ASP A 61 -15.55 10.31 -6.45
C ASP A 61 -16.04 9.51 -5.22
N ALA A 62 -16.20 8.19 -5.30
CA ALA A 62 -16.80 7.41 -4.22
C ALA A 62 -15.99 7.47 -2.92
N VAL A 63 -14.66 7.34 -3.01
CA VAL A 63 -13.74 7.45 -1.85
C VAL A 63 -13.77 8.87 -1.27
N LYS A 64 -13.75 9.89 -2.12
CA LYS A 64 -13.85 11.28 -1.70
C LYS A 64 -15.15 11.55 -0.93
N ASN A 65 -16.27 11.10 -1.48
CA ASN A 65 -17.58 11.24 -0.84
C ASN A 65 -17.65 10.53 0.52
N HIS A 66 -17.02 9.37 0.64
CA HIS A 66 -16.91 8.65 1.91
C HIS A 66 -16.18 9.50 2.96
N PHE A 67 -14.96 9.97 2.66
CA PHE A 67 -14.15 10.72 3.64
C PHE A 67 -14.75 12.07 4.01
N CYS A 68 -15.42 12.76 3.09
CA CYS A 68 -16.16 13.98 3.42
C CYS A 68 -17.23 13.68 4.50
N ARG A 69 -18.04 12.63 4.31
CA ARG A 69 -19.09 12.24 5.27
C ARG A 69 -18.52 11.80 6.62
N VAL A 70 -17.47 10.98 6.63
CA VAL A 70 -16.86 10.46 7.87
C VAL A 70 -16.22 11.58 8.67
N LYS A 71 -15.53 12.52 8.02
CA LYS A 71 -14.91 13.67 8.69
C LYS A 71 -15.96 14.54 9.39
N ASP A 72 -17.08 14.77 8.73
CA ASP A 72 -18.16 15.60 9.26
C ASP A 72 -18.94 14.92 10.40
N ALA A 73 -19.21 13.61 10.28
CA ALA A 73 -20.06 12.87 11.21
C ALA A 73 -19.37 12.46 12.50
N GLU A 74 -18.12 11.98 12.42
CA GLU A 74 -17.49 11.27 13.53
C GLU A 74 -16.26 11.97 14.12
N ARG A 75 -15.76 13.03 13.48
CA ARG A 75 -14.50 13.72 13.85
C ARG A 75 -13.31 12.77 13.99
N LEU A 76 -13.37 11.61 13.35
CA LEU A 76 -12.45 10.48 13.53
C LEU A 76 -10.98 10.80 13.22
N PHE A 77 -10.76 11.76 12.33
CA PHE A 77 -9.43 12.09 11.85
C PHE A 77 -8.89 13.42 12.39
N GLY A 78 -9.64 14.09 13.29
CA GLY A 78 -9.19 15.36 13.90
C GLY A 78 -8.71 16.38 12.85
N ASP A 79 -7.47 16.86 13.00
CA ASP A 79 -6.86 17.88 12.13
C ASP A 79 -6.16 17.28 10.89
N VAL A 80 -6.47 16.04 10.51
CA VAL A 80 -5.88 15.41 9.31
C VAL A 80 -6.48 16.04 8.04
N ASN A 81 -5.60 16.46 7.13
CA ASN A 81 -5.99 17.00 5.84
C ASN A 81 -6.10 15.88 4.80
N PHE A 82 -7.16 15.94 3.99
CA PHE A 82 -7.38 15.03 2.88
C PHE A 82 -7.28 15.74 1.53
N GLU A 83 -6.46 15.19 0.64
CA GLU A 83 -6.40 15.58 -0.76
C GLU A 83 -6.79 14.39 -1.65
N PHE A 84 -7.30 14.68 -2.85
CA PHE A 84 -7.71 13.67 -3.82
C PHE A 84 -7.08 13.98 -5.18
N ARG A 85 -6.47 12.95 -5.78
CA ARG A 85 -5.93 13.00 -7.14
C ARG A 85 -6.59 11.91 -7.96
N VAL A 86 -6.99 12.24 -9.18
CA VAL A 86 -7.67 11.31 -10.06
C VAL A 86 -6.66 10.62 -10.96
N GLN A 87 -6.66 9.28 -10.97
CA GLN A 87 -6.03 8.49 -12.01
C GLN A 87 -7.09 8.23 -13.10
N ASN A 88 -7.04 8.96 -14.19
CA ASN A 88 -8.06 8.89 -15.26
C ASN A 88 -8.10 7.53 -15.96
N GLU A 89 -6.95 6.88 -16.12
CA GLU A 89 -6.82 5.58 -16.74
C GLU A 89 -6.05 4.63 -15.81
N PRO A 90 -6.47 3.36 -15.67
CA PRO A 90 -5.83 2.40 -14.76
C PRO A 90 -4.50 1.86 -15.34
N LYS A 91 -3.50 2.71 -15.45
CA LYS A 91 -2.17 2.42 -16.02
C LYS A 91 -1.17 1.84 -15.02
N GLY A 92 -1.62 1.30 -13.92
CA GLY A 92 -0.79 0.66 -12.91
C GLY A 92 -0.56 1.49 -11.64
N SER A 93 0.06 0.85 -10.64
CA SER A 93 0.28 1.47 -9.32
C SER A 93 1.37 2.53 -9.30
N GLY A 94 2.35 2.43 -10.19
CA GLY A 94 3.37 3.46 -10.37
C GLY A 94 2.80 4.74 -10.98
N ASP A 95 1.96 4.60 -12.01
CA ASP A 95 1.23 5.72 -12.61
C ASP A 95 0.29 6.38 -11.59
N ALA A 96 -0.42 5.59 -10.78
CA ALA A 96 -1.22 6.10 -9.68
C ALA A 96 -0.38 6.94 -8.71
N LEU A 97 0.80 6.46 -8.31
CA LEU A 97 1.67 7.21 -7.41
C LEU A 97 2.18 8.51 -8.06
N LEU A 98 2.45 8.54 -9.36
CA LEU A 98 2.86 9.76 -10.08
C LEU A 98 1.80 10.86 -9.99
N CYS A 99 0.50 10.55 -9.92
CA CYS A 99 -0.57 11.52 -9.73
C CYS A 99 -0.45 12.31 -8.40
N ALA A 100 0.23 11.75 -7.40
CA ALA A 100 0.43 12.37 -6.09
C ALA A 100 1.79 13.10 -5.94
N LYS A 101 2.59 13.22 -7.00
CA LYS A 101 3.95 13.80 -6.93
C LYS A 101 3.97 15.17 -6.27
N ASP A 102 3.11 16.08 -6.71
CA ASP A 102 3.10 17.47 -6.23
C ASP A 102 2.65 17.56 -4.77
N PHE A 103 1.73 16.67 -4.34
CA PHE A 103 1.35 16.55 -2.94
C PHE A 103 2.53 16.18 -2.05
N CYS A 104 3.39 15.27 -2.47
CA CYS A 104 4.55 14.81 -1.68
C CYS A 104 5.62 15.90 -1.50
N ASP A 105 5.75 16.83 -2.45
CA ASP A 105 6.65 18.00 -2.37
C ASP A 105 8.09 17.63 -2.00
N GLY A 106 8.59 16.53 -2.55
CA GLY A 106 9.94 16.00 -2.29
C GLY A 106 10.20 15.46 -0.88
N LYS A 107 9.23 15.56 0.03
CA LYS A 107 9.35 15.05 1.41
C LYS A 107 9.15 13.55 1.45
N PRO A 108 9.70 12.85 2.47
CA PRO A 108 9.38 11.45 2.71
C PRO A 108 7.90 11.26 3.02
N PHE A 109 7.33 10.15 2.52
CA PHE A 109 5.93 9.84 2.68
C PHE A 109 5.68 8.33 2.72
N PHE A 110 4.57 7.93 3.32
CA PHE A 110 4.05 6.57 3.18
C PHE A 110 3.29 6.41 1.86
N ALA A 111 3.48 5.28 1.17
CA ALA A 111 2.59 4.85 0.10
C ALA A 111 1.93 3.53 0.50
N LEU A 112 0.60 3.49 0.47
CA LEU A 112 -0.20 2.38 0.97
C LEU A 112 -1.17 1.87 -0.11
N ASN A 113 -1.19 0.56 -0.31
CA ASN A 113 -2.30 -0.09 -0.99
C ASN A 113 -3.48 -0.19 -0.01
N CYS A 114 -4.66 0.23 -0.40
CA CYS A 114 -5.85 0.21 0.46
C CYS A 114 -6.41 -1.19 0.72
N ASP A 115 -5.98 -2.18 -0.05
CA ASP A 115 -6.47 -3.57 0.00
C ASP A 115 -5.59 -4.54 0.79
N ASP A 116 -4.46 -4.07 1.31
CA ASP A 116 -3.64 -4.79 2.28
C ASP A 116 -3.94 -4.27 3.68
N LEU A 117 -4.46 -5.12 4.56
CA LEU A 117 -4.81 -4.77 5.94
C LEU A 117 -3.99 -5.60 6.93
N PHE A 118 -3.75 -5.03 8.10
CA PHE A 118 -2.90 -5.64 9.12
C PHE A 118 -3.56 -5.58 10.50
N ALA A 119 -3.23 -6.57 11.33
CA ALA A 119 -3.58 -6.56 12.76
C ALA A 119 -2.70 -5.59 13.55
N ASP A 120 -1.45 -5.39 13.10
CA ASP A 120 -0.42 -4.62 13.78
C ASP A 120 -0.13 -3.29 13.09
N ASP A 121 0.63 -2.42 13.76
CA ASP A 121 1.08 -1.12 13.24
C ASP A 121 2.32 -1.29 12.33
N VAL A 122 2.09 -1.69 11.09
CA VAL A 122 3.16 -1.89 10.10
C VAL A 122 3.84 -0.56 9.72
N CYS A 123 3.07 0.53 9.60
CA CYS A 123 3.63 1.84 9.28
C CYS A 123 4.58 2.34 10.38
N GLY A 124 4.23 2.19 11.66
CA GLY A 124 5.10 2.55 12.78
C GLY A 124 6.38 1.72 12.82
N ASP A 125 6.30 0.41 12.54
CA ASP A 125 7.49 -0.45 12.49
C ASP A 125 8.42 -0.11 11.31
N MET A 126 7.88 0.29 10.17
CA MET A 126 8.67 0.70 9.01
C MET A 126 9.50 1.97 9.27
N LEU A 127 9.02 2.89 10.11
CA LEU A 127 9.78 4.09 10.48
C LEU A 127 11.12 3.76 11.11
N LYS A 128 11.18 2.69 11.90
CA LYS A 128 12.43 2.21 12.56
C LYS A 128 13.48 1.76 11.53
N SER A 129 13.02 1.26 10.37
CA SER A 129 13.87 0.75 9.29
C SER A 129 14.15 1.79 8.20
N PHE A 130 13.55 2.99 8.28
CA PHE A 130 13.65 3.97 7.21
C PHE A 130 15.05 4.54 7.10
N ALA A 131 15.73 4.19 6.00
CA ALA A 131 17.04 4.70 5.59
C ALA A 131 17.11 4.75 4.06
N GLY A 132 18.02 5.55 3.52
CA GLY A 132 18.14 5.72 2.06
C GLY A 132 16.91 6.39 1.45
N SER A 133 16.54 5.97 0.24
CA SER A 133 15.41 6.52 -0.53
C SER A 133 14.11 5.74 -0.36
N GLY A 134 14.13 4.58 0.31
CA GLY A 134 12.90 3.85 0.53
C GLY A 134 13.00 2.64 1.44
N VAL A 135 11.82 2.24 1.93
CA VAL A 135 11.57 0.99 2.64
C VAL A 135 10.36 0.30 2.02
N VAL A 136 10.45 -0.98 1.80
CA VAL A 136 9.33 -1.83 1.36
C VAL A 136 8.99 -2.83 2.46
N ALA A 137 7.72 -2.93 2.82
CA ALA A 137 7.28 -3.96 3.75
C ALA A 137 7.15 -5.30 3.04
N VAL A 138 7.69 -6.33 3.67
CA VAL A 138 7.69 -7.71 3.15
C VAL A 138 7.25 -8.70 4.23
N LYS A 139 6.65 -9.81 3.80
CA LYS A 139 6.21 -10.88 4.69
C LYS A 139 6.60 -12.24 4.13
N SER A 140 7.00 -13.15 5.01
CA SER A 140 7.22 -14.55 4.63
C SER A 140 5.91 -15.17 4.11
N ALA A 141 6.02 -15.90 3.01
CA ALA A 141 4.88 -16.57 2.38
C ALA A 141 5.25 -17.99 1.93
N SER A 142 4.24 -18.84 1.69
CA SER A 142 4.47 -20.11 1.04
C SER A 142 4.80 -19.89 -0.45
N ARG A 143 5.63 -20.76 -1.01
CA ARG A 143 5.99 -20.68 -2.43
C ARG A 143 4.78 -20.74 -3.37
N SER A 144 3.75 -21.46 -2.96
CA SER A 144 2.52 -21.67 -3.77
C SER A 144 1.72 -20.39 -4.04
N VAL A 145 1.84 -19.37 -3.18
CA VAL A 145 1.09 -18.11 -3.33
C VAL A 145 1.91 -17.00 -4.02
N CYS A 146 3.22 -17.19 -4.20
CA CYS A 146 4.13 -16.15 -4.70
C CYS A 146 3.79 -15.67 -6.12
N GLY A 147 3.19 -16.51 -6.95
CA GLY A 147 2.73 -16.10 -8.30
C GLY A 147 1.63 -15.03 -8.30
N ARG A 148 1.15 -14.59 -7.14
CA ARG A 148 0.15 -13.54 -6.98
C ARG A 148 0.74 -12.18 -6.58
N PHE A 149 2.00 -12.16 -6.12
CA PHE A 149 2.65 -11.01 -5.48
C PHE A 149 4.01 -10.70 -6.11
N GLY A 150 4.50 -9.50 -5.85
CA GLY A 150 5.91 -9.18 -6.02
C GLY A 150 6.73 -9.92 -4.96
N VAL A 151 7.77 -10.63 -5.36
CA VAL A 151 8.70 -11.32 -4.47
C VAL A 151 9.98 -10.52 -4.35
N ALA A 152 10.36 -10.17 -3.12
CA ALA A 152 11.57 -9.43 -2.83
C ALA A 152 12.78 -10.36 -2.71
N PHE A 153 13.87 -10.01 -3.39
CA PHE A 153 15.17 -10.62 -3.24
C PHE A 153 16.09 -9.63 -2.51
N THR A 154 16.72 -10.07 -1.43
CA THR A 154 17.49 -9.20 -0.54
C THR A 154 18.96 -9.59 -0.47
N TYR A 155 19.80 -8.63 -0.09
CA TYR A 155 21.16 -8.89 0.39
C TYR A 155 21.12 -9.30 1.86
N PRO A 156 22.22 -9.90 2.40
CA PRO A 156 22.29 -10.30 3.80
C PRO A 156 22.14 -9.15 4.80
N ASP A 157 22.42 -7.92 4.40
CA ASP A 157 22.28 -6.71 5.21
C ASP A 157 20.85 -6.12 5.23
N GLY A 158 19.87 -6.82 4.61
CA GLY A 158 18.47 -6.40 4.56
C GLY A 158 18.15 -5.41 3.44
N LYS A 159 19.12 -5.00 2.63
CA LYS A 159 18.86 -4.19 1.45
C LYS A 159 18.14 -4.98 0.38
N LEU A 160 17.20 -4.33 -0.29
CA LEU A 160 16.52 -4.88 -1.43
C LEU A 160 17.49 -4.99 -2.63
N LYS A 161 17.60 -6.18 -3.20
CA LYS A 161 18.35 -6.41 -4.43
C LYS A 161 17.50 -6.13 -5.67
N TYR A 162 16.32 -6.73 -5.72
CA TYR A 162 15.27 -6.49 -6.72
C TYR A 162 13.96 -7.14 -6.28
N ILE A 163 12.88 -6.79 -6.98
CA ILE A 163 11.56 -7.43 -6.86
C ILE A 163 11.26 -8.10 -8.21
N GLU A 164 10.80 -9.35 -8.17
CA GLU A 164 10.23 -10.03 -9.32
C GLU A 164 8.72 -10.13 -9.15
N GLU A 165 7.97 -9.52 -10.07
CA GLU A 165 6.52 -9.53 -10.06
C GLU A 165 5.98 -10.89 -10.52
N LYS A 166 5.13 -11.50 -9.68
CA LYS A 166 4.44 -12.76 -9.97
C LYS A 166 5.33 -13.84 -10.57
N PRO A 167 6.47 -14.14 -9.94
CA PRO A 167 7.44 -15.08 -10.51
C PRO A 167 6.82 -16.47 -10.70
N PRO A 168 7.22 -17.20 -11.74
CA PRO A 168 6.88 -18.60 -11.86
C PRO A 168 7.54 -19.40 -10.72
N ILE A 169 6.92 -20.52 -10.32
CA ILE A 169 7.31 -21.28 -9.10
C ILE A 169 8.77 -21.73 -9.08
N ASN A 170 9.37 -21.98 -10.24
CA ASN A 170 10.77 -22.37 -10.37
C ASN A 170 11.77 -21.25 -10.06
N LYS A 171 11.33 -19.98 -10.11
CA LYS A 171 12.15 -18.82 -9.73
C LYS A 171 11.93 -18.36 -8.29
N VAL A 172 10.90 -18.90 -7.61
CA VAL A 172 10.59 -18.54 -6.24
C VAL A 172 11.63 -19.13 -5.28
N PRO A 173 12.28 -18.32 -4.42
CA PRO A 173 13.27 -18.80 -3.46
C PRO A 173 12.67 -19.78 -2.43
N ARG A 174 13.52 -20.51 -1.70
CA ARG A 174 13.06 -21.47 -0.68
C ARG A 174 12.26 -20.81 0.44
N TYR A 175 12.67 -19.59 0.83
CA TYR A 175 12.02 -18.78 1.87
C TYR A 175 11.63 -17.42 1.28
N PRO A 176 10.52 -17.35 0.54
CA PRO A 176 10.16 -16.15 -0.17
C PRO A 176 9.61 -15.07 0.76
N GLN A 177 9.92 -13.82 0.42
CA GLN A 177 9.38 -12.62 1.04
C GLN A 177 8.52 -11.91 0.00
N VAL A 178 7.21 -11.78 0.25
CA VAL A 178 6.29 -11.10 -0.66
C VAL A 178 6.04 -9.68 -0.20
N LEU A 179 5.85 -8.77 -1.15
CA LEU A 179 5.42 -7.40 -0.87
C LEU A 179 4.02 -7.39 -0.26
N VAL A 180 3.80 -6.46 0.66
CA VAL A 180 2.54 -6.35 1.40
C VAL A 180 1.92 -4.95 1.32
N GLY A 181 2.18 -4.22 0.25
CA GLY A 181 1.48 -2.96 -0.05
C GLY A 181 1.73 -1.82 0.93
N ARG A 182 2.83 -1.83 1.66
CA ARG A 182 3.29 -0.73 2.52
C ARG A 182 4.69 -0.33 2.14
N TYR A 183 4.87 0.98 1.94
CA TYR A 183 6.12 1.57 1.48
C TYR A 183 6.37 2.89 2.18
N ILE A 184 7.66 3.23 2.36
CA ILE A 184 8.12 4.59 2.63
C ILE A 184 9.04 4.97 1.47
N PHE A 185 8.85 6.15 0.91
CA PHE A 185 9.70 6.70 -0.13
C PHE A 185 10.04 8.17 0.15
N ASP A 186 11.16 8.61 -0.38
CA ASP A 186 11.43 10.03 -0.62
C ASP A 186 11.08 10.42 -2.08
N GLY A 187 11.36 11.65 -2.47
CA GLY A 187 11.05 12.17 -3.81
C GLY A 187 11.76 11.44 -4.96
N ASN A 188 12.81 10.65 -4.69
CA ASN A 188 13.56 9.92 -5.72
C ASN A 188 12.70 8.84 -6.41
N ILE A 189 11.67 8.32 -5.74
CA ILE A 189 10.75 7.36 -6.36
C ILE A 189 10.07 7.93 -7.61
N PHE A 190 9.75 9.21 -7.64
CA PHE A 190 9.09 9.85 -8.79
C PHE A 190 10.02 9.99 -10.00
N TYR A 191 11.31 10.18 -9.78
CA TYR A 191 12.30 10.14 -10.88
C TYR A 191 12.48 8.71 -11.37
N ALA A 192 12.60 7.75 -10.47
CA ALA A 192 12.71 6.34 -10.82
C ALA A 192 11.49 5.83 -11.61
N LEU A 193 10.27 6.23 -11.23
CA LEU A 193 9.06 5.87 -11.98
C LEU A 193 9.01 6.49 -13.38
N LYS A 194 9.53 7.71 -13.56
CA LYS A 194 9.61 8.33 -14.90
C LYS A 194 10.63 7.64 -15.82
N ASP A 195 11.71 7.10 -15.24
CA ASP A 195 12.74 6.36 -15.97
C ASP A 195 12.38 4.88 -16.17
N ALA A 196 11.34 4.39 -15.47
CA ALA A 196 10.88 3.03 -15.60
C ALA A 196 10.15 2.78 -16.92
N ARG A 197 10.25 1.55 -17.42
CA ARG A 197 9.52 1.11 -18.61
C ARG A 197 8.22 0.45 -18.19
N GLU A 198 7.15 0.79 -18.89
CA GLU A 198 5.88 0.09 -18.74
C GLU A 198 6.03 -1.38 -19.15
N THR A 199 5.40 -2.25 -18.40
CA THR A 199 5.34 -3.69 -18.70
C THR A 199 3.88 -4.07 -18.94
N GLU A 200 3.57 -4.62 -20.11
CA GLU A 200 2.20 -5.00 -20.51
C GLU A 200 1.20 -3.82 -20.47
N GLY A 201 1.68 -2.59 -20.76
CA GLY A 201 0.85 -1.39 -20.74
C GLY A 201 0.57 -0.83 -19.34
N GLU A 202 1.24 -1.34 -18.32
CA GLU A 202 1.14 -0.84 -16.93
C GLU A 202 2.50 -0.38 -16.41
N LEU A 203 2.54 0.78 -15.76
CA LEU A 203 3.66 1.23 -14.95
C LEU A 203 3.42 0.76 -13.51
N ARG A 204 4.17 -0.24 -13.09
CA ARG A 204 4.06 -0.79 -11.73
C ARG A 204 4.92 -0.01 -10.76
N LEU A 205 4.50 0.13 -9.51
CA LEU A 205 5.31 0.75 -8.46
C LEU A 205 6.65 0.02 -8.30
N THR A 206 6.64 -1.30 -8.41
CA THR A 206 7.82 -2.15 -8.32
C THR A 206 8.86 -1.89 -9.40
N ASP A 207 8.48 -1.34 -10.56
CA ASP A 207 9.43 -0.96 -11.60
C ASP A 207 10.32 0.21 -11.13
N GLY A 208 9.72 1.24 -10.53
CA GLY A 208 10.47 2.34 -9.90
C GLY A 208 11.28 1.88 -8.70
N VAL A 209 10.72 1.01 -7.85
CA VAL A 209 11.45 0.45 -6.70
C VAL A 209 12.69 -0.32 -7.16
N ASN A 210 12.61 -1.07 -8.25
CA ASN A 210 13.75 -1.80 -8.80
C ASN A 210 14.86 -0.88 -9.31
N ILE A 211 14.52 0.31 -9.81
CA ILE A 211 15.52 1.32 -10.19
C ILE A 211 16.24 1.85 -8.94
N LEU A 212 15.50 2.20 -7.87
CA LEU A 212 16.09 2.63 -6.60
C LEU A 212 16.93 1.51 -5.95
N ALA A 213 16.49 0.26 -6.02
CA ALA A 213 17.22 -0.88 -5.46
C ALA A 213 18.59 -1.06 -6.11
N LYS A 214 18.72 -0.84 -7.43
CA LYS A 214 20.03 -0.87 -8.13
C LYS A 214 21.02 0.17 -7.58
N GLN A 215 20.54 1.23 -6.96
CA GLN A 215 21.34 2.26 -6.31
C GLN A 215 21.65 1.94 -4.84
N ASN A 216 21.29 0.73 -4.36
CA ASN A 216 21.38 0.30 -2.94
C ASN A 216 20.63 1.23 -1.97
N ALA A 217 19.54 1.85 -2.43
CA ALA A 217 18.83 2.91 -1.71
C ALA A 217 17.52 2.43 -1.04
N VAL A 218 17.18 1.13 -1.14
CA VAL A 218 15.93 0.56 -0.60
C VAL A 218 16.22 -0.56 0.40
N TYR A 219 15.50 -0.55 1.52
CA TYR A 219 15.56 -1.57 2.57
C TYR A 219 14.24 -2.34 2.67
N CYS A 220 14.29 -3.55 3.22
CA CYS A 220 13.11 -4.34 3.54
C CYS A 220 12.78 -4.24 5.04
N SER A 221 11.50 -3.99 5.35
CA SER A 221 10.93 -4.11 6.70
C SER A 221 10.08 -5.37 6.76
N PHE A 222 10.37 -6.26 7.73
CA PHE A 222 9.73 -7.56 7.83
C PHE A 222 8.48 -7.49 8.71
N VAL A 223 7.32 -7.81 8.14
CA VAL A 223 6.03 -7.86 8.85
C VAL A 223 5.85 -9.24 9.48
N LEU A 224 5.68 -9.29 10.79
CA LEU A 224 5.49 -10.52 11.56
C LEU A 224 4.01 -10.86 11.79
N GLY A 225 3.16 -9.86 12.02
CA GLY A 225 1.75 -10.00 12.32
C GLY A 225 0.87 -10.49 11.17
N GLU A 226 -0.43 -10.60 11.41
CA GLU A 226 -1.37 -11.05 10.39
C GLU A 226 -1.60 -9.99 9.31
N ARG A 227 -1.69 -10.46 8.07
CA ARG A 227 -2.00 -9.68 6.88
C ARG A 227 -3.20 -10.26 6.17
N PHE A 228 -4.08 -9.41 5.69
CA PHE A 228 -5.27 -9.75 4.91
C PHE A 228 -5.22 -9.04 3.55
N ASP A 229 -5.14 -9.82 2.46
CA ASP A 229 -5.27 -9.32 1.08
C ASP A 229 -6.76 -9.27 0.71
N VAL A 230 -7.43 -8.15 0.99
CA VAL A 230 -8.85 -7.98 0.65
C VAL A 230 -9.09 -7.82 -0.87
N GLY A 231 -8.07 -8.02 -1.67
CA GLY A 231 -8.15 -8.16 -3.13
C GLY A 231 -8.56 -9.55 -3.61
N ASN A 232 -8.79 -10.52 -2.71
CA ASN A 232 -9.36 -11.83 -3.01
C ASN A 232 -10.46 -12.19 -2.00
N LYS A 233 -11.40 -13.03 -2.42
CA LYS A 233 -12.62 -13.32 -1.64
C LYS A 233 -12.31 -14.05 -0.34
N GLU A 234 -11.42 -15.02 -0.34
CA GLU A 234 -11.11 -15.83 0.84
C GLU A 234 -10.51 -14.98 1.96
N ASP A 235 -9.46 -14.19 1.66
CA ASP A 235 -8.82 -13.34 2.64
C ASP A 235 -9.72 -12.16 3.05
N TYR A 236 -10.59 -11.68 2.13
CA TYR A 236 -11.62 -10.70 2.46
C TYR A 236 -12.57 -11.17 3.57
N PHE A 237 -13.06 -12.41 3.48
CA PHE A 237 -13.94 -12.96 4.53
C PHE A 237 -13.18 -13.17 5.84
N LYS A 238 -11.92 -13.61 5.80
CA LYS A 238 -11.09 -13.70 7.01
C LYS A 238 -10.87 -12.33 7.65
N ALA A 239 -10.54 -11.33 6.83
CA ALA A 239 -10.41 -9.95 7.29
C ALA A 239 -11.70 -9.43 7.91
N PHE A 240 -12.83 -9.61 7.23
CA PHE A 240 -14.11 -9.16 7.73
C PHE A 240 -14.41 -9.75 9.11
N LYS A 241 -14.25 -11.06 9.29
CA LYS A 241 -14.46 -11.73 10.58
C LYS A 241 -13.53 -11.18 11.65
N PHE A 242 -12.23 -11.14 11.39
CA PHE A 242 -11.23 -10.66 12.34
C PHE A 242 -11.54 -9.24 12.82
N PHE A 243 -11.79 -8.33 11.89
CA PHE A 243 -12.04 -6.93 12.24
C PHE A 243 -13.42 -6.72 12.85
N ALA A 244 -14.45 -7.51 12.48
CA ALA A 244 -15.75 -7.42 13.10
C ALA A 244 -15.71 -7.81 14.58
N GLU A 245 -14.96 -8.84 14.95
CA GLU A 245 -14.76 -9.26 16.35
C GLU A 245 -14.03 -8.19 17.18
N ASN A 246 -13.18 -7.37 16.55
CA ASN A 246 -12.47 -6.28 17.22
C ASN A 246 -13.26 -4.96 17.26
N ASP A 247 -14.07 -4.67 16.23
CA ASP A 247 -14.86 -3.44 16.16
C ASP A 247 -16.15 -3.54 17.01
N PHE A 248 -16.68 -4.74 17.18
CA PHE A 248 -17.92 -5.02 17.93
C PHE A 248 -17.67 -6.11 18.99
N PRO A 249 -16.89 -5.79 20.03
CA PRO A 249 -16.65 -6.74 21.11
C PRO A 249 -18.01 -7.07 21.80
N SER A 250 -18.26 -8.37 21.99
CA SER A 250 -19.47 -8.91 22.63
C SER A 250 -19.58 -8.55 24.12
#